data_1f76a8f1d4c06055707b86904c3f5679
#
_entry.id   1f76a8f1d4c06055707b86904c3f5679
#
_cell.length_a   1.000
_cell.length_b   1.000
_cell.length_c   1.000
_cell.angle_alpha   90.00
_cell.angle_beta   90.00
_cell.angle_gamma   90.00
#
_symmetry.space_group_name_H-M   'P 1'
#
loop_
_entity.id
_entity.type
_entity.pdbx_description
1 polymer ?
#
loop_
_entity_poly.entity_id
_entity_poly.type
_entity_poly.pdbx_seq_one_letter_code
_entity_poly.pdbx_strand_id
1 'polypeptide(L)'
;MSEGILKLFVKDYKQTDNPAVRSKCAVAAGWVCIACNVLLCAAKFVIGVISRSIAIQADAVNNLSDVGSSAGMIFGAKAAAKPADREHPYGHARLEYIVSLAIAFIILMVGVTLAREAIDKIISPESVDYSIAMLIVLIISMLVKLWMGFFTADVGKRIGSSTMSAAAADSISDVAATGAIFISSVLGYFFDINIDGYISLAAALFVLYSGIGIIRDVMGPLLGEAPNRETVDELSTLLLSYDGIIGLHDILIHSYGPGKTIASAHAEVRADCDLLHTHEMIDRAEREVGEKLGMLLTLHMDPIETDNAKLTATRERIAKAIEGIDSAVHFHDFRMVSGEKNTNLIFDIVVPSGMDEADAEGIKLRIAKAAHDIDPTFRCVITIDRDYTGCMGG
;
A
#
# COMPACT_ATOMS: atom_id res chain seq x y z
N MET A 1 25.18 -4.45 18.06
CA MET A 1 25.15 -2.98 18.12
C MET A 1 23.75 -2.45 18.44
N SER A 2 22.72 -2.99 17.85
CA SER A 2 21.30 -2.66 18.12
C SER A 2 20.87 -2.98 19.56
N GLU A 3 21.41 -4.02 20.18
CA GLU A 3 21.05 -4.44 21.54
C GLU A 3 21.22 -3.35 22.61
N GLY A 4 22.32 -2.59 22.56
CA GLY A 4 22.57 -1.52 23.53
C GLY A 4 21.53 -0.41 23.45
N ILE A 5 21.09 -0.07 22.22
CA ILE A 5 20.11 0.99 21.98
C ILE A 5 18.71 0.49 22.30
N LEU A 6 18.34 -0.69 21.82
CA LEU A 6 17.02 -1.28 22.11
C LEU A 6 16.82 -1.47 23.61
N LYS A 7 17.86 -1.88 24.36
CA LYS A 7 17.82 -2.02 25.81
C LYS A 7 17.50 -0.72 26.56
N LEU A 8 17.88 0.45 26.01
CA LEU A 8 17.58 1.75 26.60
C LEU A 8 16.09 2.12 26.49
N PHE A 9 15.43 1.67 25.43
CA PHE A 9 14.05 2.06 25.11
C PHE A 9 13.02 0.96 25.38
N VAL A 10 13.42 -0.34 25.34
CA VAL A 10 12.49 -1.47 25.46
C VAL A 10 13.02 -2.48 26.47
N LYS A 11 12.32 -2.63 27.63
CA LYS A 11 12.74 -3.52 28.74
C LYS A 11 12.94 -4.98 28.32
N ASP A 12 12.04 -5.51 27.49
CA ASP A 12 12.00 -6.93 27.11
C ASP A 12 12.37 -7.15 25.64
N TYR A 13 13.29 -6.36 25.09
CA TYR A 13 13.66 -6.33 23.66
C TYR A 13 14.09 -7.67 23.06
N LYS A 14 14.36 -8.69 23.88
CA LYS A 14 14.73 -10.05 23.45
C LYS A 14 13.52 -10.93 23.13
N GLN A 15 12.33 -10.61 23.64
CA GLN A 15 11.11 -11.39 23.44
C GLN A 15 10.39 -10.97 22.16
N THR A 16 11.06 -11.16 21.03
CA THR A 16 10.55 -10.73 19.71
C THR A 16 9.38 -11.56 19.19
N ASP A 17 9.05 -12.68 19.84
CA ASP A 17 7.85 -13.47 19.54
C ASP A 17 6.56 -12.75 19.98
N ASN A 18 6.67 -11.80 20.92
CA ASN A 18 5.53 -11.01 21.38
C ASN A 18 5.30 -9.82 20.44
N PRO A 19 4.11 -9.72 19.77
CA PRO A 19 3.80 -8.63 18.84
C PRO A 19 3.94 -7.23 19.44
N ALA A 20 3.58 -7.06 20.73
CA ALA A 20 3.72 -5.77 21.43
C ALA A 20 5.18 -5.36 21.62
N VAL A 21 6.09 -6.31 21.85
CA VAL A 21 7.53 -6.05 21.96
C VAL A 21 8.12 -5.74 20.59
N ARG A 22 7.71 -6.47 19.54
CA ARG A 22 8.10 -6.18 18.14
C ARG A 22 7.76 -4.75 17.76
N SER A 23 6.51 -4.33 18.00
CA SER A 23 6.05 -2.96 17.72
C SER A 23 6.87 -1.91 18.48
N LYS A 24 7.13 -2.12 19.78
CA LYS A 24 7.97 -1.20 20.57
C LYS A 24 9.40 -1.11 20.05
N CYS A 25 10.00 -2.21 19.60
CA CYS A 25 11.33 -2.21 18.99
C CYS A 25 11.36 -1.43 17.66
N ALA A 26 10.34 -1.61 16.81
CA ALA A 26 10.21 -0.87 15.56
C ALA A 26 10.07 0.66 15.81
N VAL A 27 9.21 1.04 16.75
CA VAL A 27 9.00 2.46 17.11
C VAL A 27 10.29 3.07 17.71
N ALA A 28 10.99 2.35 18.58
CA ALA A 28 12.25 2.84 19.14
C ALA A 28 13.33 3.03 18.05
N ALA A 29 13.43 2.08 17.13
CA ALA A 29 14.36 2.20 15.99
C ALA A 29 13.98 3.39 15.09
N GLY A 30 12.69 3.59 14.80
CA GLY A 30 12.19 4.73 14.04
C GLY A 30 12.58 6.07 14.68
N TRP A 31 12.43 6.23 15.99
CA TRP A 31 12.86 7.45 16.69
C TRP A 31 14.36 7.71 16.60
N VAL A 32 15.17 6.66 16.67
CA VAL A 32 16.64 6.79 16.49
C VAL A 32 16.96 7.26 15.08
N CYS A 33 16.31 6.69 14.05
CA CYS A 33 16.48 7.10 12.65
C CYS A 33 16.07 8.56 12.44
N ILE A 34 14.92 8.99 12.98
CA ILE A 34 14.48 10.38 12.94
C ILE A 34 15.51 11.32 13.55
N ALA A 35 15.98 11.02 14.77
CA ALA A 35 16.95 11.85 15.44
C ALA A 35 18.26 11.99 14.62
N CYS A 36 18.76 10.89 14.07
CA CYS A 36 19.95 10.91 13.19
C CYS A 36 19.70 11.72 11.93
N ASN A 37 18.58 11.52 11.22
CA ASN A 37 18.26 12.23 10.00
C ASN A 37 18.05 13.74 10.23
N VAL A 38 17.43 14.13 11.35
CA VAL A 38 17.30 15.56 11.73
C VAL A 38 18.66 16.19 11.97
N LEU A 39 19.56 15.51 12.70
CA LEU A 39 20.91 16.00 12.96
C LEU A 39 21.74 16.10 11.67
N LEU A 40 21.65 15.10 10.80
CA LEU A 40 22.32 15.10 9.49
C LEU A 40 21.78 16.20 8.57
N CYS A 41 20.46 16.36 8.52
CA CYS A 41 19.79 17.43 7.76
C CYS A 41 20.30 18.79 8.22
N ALA A 42 20.28 19.07 9.53
CA ALA A 42 20.75 20.34 10.08
C ALA A 42 22.24 20.60 9.77
N ALA A 43 23.11 19.61 10.00
CA ALA A 43 24.54 19.73 9.76
C ALA A 43 24.85 19.95 8.27
N LYS A 44 24.25 19.18 7.38
CA LYS A 44 24.42 19.30 5.93
C LYS A 44 23.85 20.63 5.41
N PHE A 45 22.67 21.03 5.89
CA PHE A 45 22.08 22.29 5.47
C PHE A 45 22.94 23.50 5.84
N VAL A 46 23.40 23.56 7.09
CA VAL A 46 24.30 24.64 7.54
C VAL A 46 25.59 24.68 6.73
N ILE A 47 26.26 23.54 6.55
CA ILE A 47 27.53 23.53 5.78
C ILE A 47 27.28 23.80 4.28
N GLY A 48 26.16 23.33 3.72
CA GLY A 48 25.75 23.57 2.33
C GLY A 48 25.51 25.06 2.05
N VAL A 49 24.88 25.77 2.98
CA VAL A 49 24.68 27.22 2.88
C VAL A 49 26.00 27.96 3.00
N ILE A 50 26.84 27.62 3.99
CA ILE A 50 28.16 28.28 4.21
C ILE A 50 29.09 28.08 3.01
N SER A 51 29.13 26.86 2.45
CA SER A 51 29.97 26.50 1.33
C SER A 51 29.36 26.88 -0.05
N ARG A 52 28.14 27.40 -0.08
CA ARG A 52 27.37 27.67 -1.30
C ARG A 52 27.24 26.46 -2.23
N SER A 53 27.23 25.24 -1.64
CA SER A 53 27.01 24.00 -2.39
C SER A 53 25.54 23.60 -2.39
N ILE A 54 24.93 23.68 -3.55
CA ILE A 54 23.52 23.27 -3.77
C ILE A 54 23.41 21.74 -3.65
N ALA A 55 24.46 21.00 -4.04
CA ALA A 55 24.49 19.54 -3.91
C ALA A 55 24.32 19.10 -2.46
N ILE A 56 25.01 19.74 -1.51
CA ILE A 56 24.90 19.42 -0.09
C ILE A 56 23.54 19.85 0.48
N GLN A 57 22.98 20.98 0.00
CA GLN A 57 21.63 21.41 0.41
C GLN A 57 20.58 20.42 -0.08
N ALA A 58 20.69 19.93 -1.31
CA ALA A 58 19.79 18.89 -1.84
C ALA A 58 19.89 17.58 -1.03
N ASP A 59 21.10 17.16 -0.67
CA ASP A 59 21.33 15.99 0.17
C ASP A 59 20.79 16.17 1.61
N ALA A 60 20.82 17.41 2.14
CA ALA A 60 20.14 17.74 3.40
C ALA A 60 18.61 17.60 3.29
N VAL A 61 18.01 18.04 2.18
CA VAL A 61 16.57 17.91 1.93
C VAL A 61 16.17 16.45 1.76
N ASN A 62 17.02 15.61 1.17
CA ASN A 62 16.79 14.17 1.12
C ASN A 62 16.67 13.58 2.54
N ASN A 63 17.57 13.93 3.47
CA ASN A 63 17.45 13.50 4.86
C ASN A 63 16.17 14.02 5.55
N LEU A 64 15.67 15.20 5.15
CA LEU A 64 14.38 15.71 5.64
C LEU A 64 13.20 14.88 5.09
N SER A 65 13.28 14.38 3.87
CA SER A 65 12.34 13.44 3.28
C SER A 65 12.23 12.15 4.10
N ASP A 66 13.38 11.60 4.53
CA ASP A 66 13.45 10.41 5.39
C ASP A 66 12.80 10.65 6.77
N VAL A 67 13.01 11.85 7.33
CA VAL A 67 12.32 12.27 8.55
C VAL A 67 10.82 12.31 8.32
N GLY A 68 10.35 12.85 7.20
CA GLY A 68 8.95 12.92 6.82
C GLY A 68 8.31 11.54 6.77
N SER A 69 8.95 10.60 6.07
CA SER A 69 8.48 9.21 5.96
C SER A 69 8.43 8.50 7.31
N SER A 70 9.48 8.66 8.13
CA SER A 70 9.54 8.06 9.47
C SER A 70 8.56 8.71 10.46
N ALA A 71 8.36 10.03 10.38
CA ALA A 71 7.41 10.76 11.19
C ALA A 71 5.97 10.40 10.81
N GLY A 72 5.68 10.23 9.51
CA GLY A 72 4.41 9.73 9.02
C GLY A 72 4.01 8.42 9.68
N MET A 73 4.94 7.45 9.76
CA MET A 73 4.72 6.18 10.48
C MET A 73 4.38 6.39 11.97
N ILE A 74 5.05 7.30 12.68
CA ILE A 74 4.85 7.51 14.13
C ILE A 74 3.59 8.32 14.41
N PHE A 75 3.34 9.38 13.64
CA PHE A 75 2.14 10.19 13.77
C PHE A 75 0.89 9.42 13.37
N GLY A 76 1.01 8.56 12.36
CA GLY A 76 -0.05 7.66 11.94
C GLY A 76 -0.46 6.68 13.02
N ALA A 77 0.50 6.04 13.70
CA ALA A 77 0.21 5.17 14.84
C ALA A 77 -0.51 5.92 15.99
N LYS A 78 -0.18 7.20 16.22
CA LYS A 78 -0.88 8.05 17.20
C LYS A 78 -2.24 8.55 16.70
N ALA A 79 -2.37 8.94 15.45
CA ALA A 79 -3.61 9.41 14.86
C ALA A 79 -4.61 8.24 14.71
N ALA A 80 -4.14 7.06 14.34
CA ALA A 80 -4.93 5.83 14.32
C ALA A 80 -5.48 5.45 15.71
N ALA A 81 -4.78 5.83 16.77
CA ALA A 81 -5.21 5.62 18.15
C ALA A 81 -6.32 6.60 18.59
N LYS A 82 -6.59 7.69 17.84
CA LYS A 82 -7.69 8.60 18.17
C LYS A 82 -9.02 7.90 17.80
N PRO A 83 -9.93 7.70 18.79
CA PRO A 83 -11.21 7.05 18.53
C PRO A 83 -12.04 7.85 17.50
N ALA A 84 -12.96 7.16 16.86
CA ALA A 84 -13.96 7.77 16.02
C ALA A 84 -14.76 8.84 16.80
N ASP A 85 -15.11 9.92 16.14
CA ASP A 85 -15.96 10.99 16.67
C ASP A 85 -17.15 11.25 15.74
N ARG A 86 -17.99 12.24 16.06
CA ARG A 86 -19.20 12.54 15.26
C ARG A 86 -18.89 13.06 13.86
N GLU A 87 -17.75 13.71 13.68
CA GLU A 87 -17.33 14.26 12.39
C GLU A 87 -16.59 13.20 11.55
N HIS A 88 -15.91 12.28 12.23
CA HIS A 88 -15.12 11.22 11.60
C HIS A 88 -15.50 9.84 12.16
N PRO A 89 -16.64 9.25 11.74
CA PRO A 89 -17.14 7.97 12.25
C PRO A 89 -16.20 6.80 12.02
N TYR A 90 -15.38 6.87 10.99
CA TYR A 90 -14.37 5.84 10.66
C TYR A 90 -13.00 6.09 11.30
N GLY A 91 -12.87 7.15 12.14
CA GLY A 91 -11.63 7.52 12.80
C GLY A 91 -10.75 8.45 11.97
N HIS A 92 -9.53 8.68 12.47
CA HIS A 92 -8.63 9.72 11.93
C HIS A 92 -7.37 9.14 11.26
N ALA A 93 -7.31 7.83 11.02
CA ALA A 93 -6.09 7.18 10.55
C ALA A 93 -5.59 7.71 9.19
N ARG A 94 -6.48 8.23 8.32
CA ARG A 94 -6.11 8.88 7.05
C ARG A 94 -5.34 10.20 7.20
N LEU A 95 -5.32 10.80 8.41
CA LEU A 95 -4.49 11.99 8.66
C LEU A 95 -3.01 11.74 8.41
N GLU A 96 -2.54 10.51 8.60
CA GLU A 96 -1.17 10.11 8.25
C GLU A 96 -0.87 10.39 6.78
N TYR A 97 -1.74 9.96 5.89
CA TYR A 97 -1.58 10.17 4.45
C TYR A 97 -1.62 11.66 4.08
N ILE A 98 -2.51 12.44 4.72
CA ILE A 98 -2.62 13.88 4.48
C ILE A 98 -1.36 14.61 4.92
N VAL A 99 -0.79 14.26 6.08
CA VAL A 99 0.46 14.85 6.57
C VAL A 99 1.63 14.49 5.66
N SER A 100 1.73 13.21 5.26
CA SER A 100 2.76 12.76 4.33
C SER A 100 2.66 13.46 2.97
N LEU A 101 1.44 13.67 2.48
CA LEU A 101 1.20 14.43 1.24
C LEU A 101 1.65 15.89 1.37
N ALA A 102 1.34 16.54 2.49
CA ALA A 102 1.79 17.92 2.75
C ALA A 102 3.32 18.03 2.79
N ILE A 103 4.00 17.07 3.43
CA ILE A 103 5.46 16.99 3.46
C ILE A 103 6.02 16.79 2.06
N ALA A 104 5.43 15.88 1.27
CA ALA A 104 5.85 15.62 -0.10
C ALA A 104 5.75 16.88 -0.99
N PHE A 105 4.69 17.69 -0.84
CA PHE A 105 4.59 18.97 -1.55
C PHE A 105 5.68 19.97 -1.15
N ILE A 106 6.02 20.05 0.13
CA ILE A 106 7.15 20.90 0.59
C ILE A 106 8.46 20.44 -0.03
N ILE A 107 8.73 19.13 -0.02
CA ILE A 107 9.92 18.51 -0.62
C ILE A 107 9.99 18.83 -2.12
N LEU A 108 8.87 18.71 -2.85
CA LEU A 108 8.82 19.04 -4.27
C LEU A 108 9.08 20.52 -4.53
N MET A 109 8.50 21.44 -3.74
CA MET A 109 8.77 22.87 -3.88
C MET A 109 10.25 23.19 -3.68
N VAL A 110 10.86 22.62 -2.65
CA VAL A 110 12.30 22.80 -2.40
C VAL A 110 13.14 22.13 -3.51
N GLY A 111 12.77 20.93 -3.95
CA GLY A 111 13.44 20.23 -5.05
C GLY A 111 13.43 21.03 -6.36
N VAL A 112 12.30 21.66 -6.72
CA VAL A 112 12.20 22.53 -7.89
C VAL A 112 13.10 23.76 -7.74
N THR A 113 13.15 24.37 -6.56
CA THR A 113 14.03 25.52 -6.28
C THR A 113 15.49 25.13 -6.45
N LEU A 114 15.91 24.02 -5.83
CA LEU A 114 17.29 23.51 -5.93
C LEU A 114 17.67 23.13 -7.37
N ALA A 115 16.76 22.54 -8.15
CA ALA A 115 17.00 22.21 -9.54
C ALA A 115 17.20 23.48 -10.39
N ARG A 116 16.40 24.52 -10.14
CA ARG A 116 16.55 25.81 -10.81
C ARG A 116 17.89 26.47 -10.47
N GLU A 117 18.25 26.55 -9.20
CA GLU A 117 19.52 27.08 -8.75
C GLU A 117 20.72 26.29 -9.31
N ALA A 118 20.60 24.96 -9.41
CA ALA A 118 21.63 24.11 -10.03
C ALA A 118 21.81 24.42 -11.53
N ILE A 119 20.72 24.64 -12.26
CA ILE A 119 20.76 25.04 -13.68
C ILE A 119 21.43 26.42 -13.82
N ASP A 120 21.01 27.38 -13.00
CA ASP A 120 21.62 28.72 -13.01
C ASP A 120 23.14 28.64 -12.72
N LYS A 121 23.56 27.76 -11.82
CA LYS A 121 24.95 27.51 -11.48
C LYS A 121 25.75 26.80 -12.59
N ILE A 122 25.10 26.00 -13.43
CA ILE A 122 25.72 25.41 -14.63
C ILE A 122 25.93 26.48 -15.71
N ILE A 123 24.95 27.39 -15.89
CA ILE A 123 24.99 28.44 -16.89
C ILE A 123 25.98 29.55 -16.48
N SER A 124 25.98 29.92 -15.20
CA SER A 124 26.81 30.95 -14.61
C SER A 124 27.54 30.38 -13.39
N PRO A 125 28.69 29.71 -13.61
CA PRO A 125 29.39 29.02 -12.53
C PRO A 125 29.80 29.97 -11.40
N GLU A 126 29.25 29.72 -10.21
CA GLU A 126 29.70 30.38 -8.99
C GLU A 126 30.74 29.52 -8.28
N SER A 127 31.66 30.18 -7.57
CA SER A 127 32.64 29.46 -6.77
C SER A 127 31.99 28.81 -5.55
N VAL A 128 32.26 27.52 -5.35
CA VAL A 128 31.96 26.81 -4.12
C VAL A 128 33.13 26.99 -3.16
N ASP A 129 32.84 27.36 -1.91
CA ASP A 129 33.85 27.48 -0.87
C ASP A 129 34.18 26.10 -0.30
N TYR A 130 35.03 25.35 -1.02
CA TYR A 130 35.46 24.03 -0.57
C TYR A 130 36.34 24.15 0.68
N SER A 131 35.92 23.51 1.77
CA SER A 131 36.64 23.54 3.05
C SER A 131 36.82 22.15 3.65
N ILE A 132 37.85 22.00 4.47
CA ILE A 132 38.05 20.75 5.25
C ILE A 132 36.84 20.46 6.13
N ALA A 133 36.18 21.48 6.70
CA ALA A 133 34.99 21.31 7.50
C ALA A 133 33.84 20.67 6.71
N MET A 134 33.64 21.06 5.46
CA MET A 134 32.67 20.46 4.54
C MET A 134 32.98 18.98 4.31
N LEU A 135 34.23 18.61 4.01
CA LEU A 135 34.62 17.22 3.80
C LEU A 135 34.42 16.38 5.05
N ILE A 136 34.73 16.92 6.24
CA ILE A 136 34.50 16.24 7.53
C ILE A 136 32.99 15.97 7.75
N VAL A 137 32.11 16.93 7.50
CA VAL A 137 30.67 16.78 7.66
C VAL A 137 30.15 15.69 6.72
N LEU A 138 30.61 15.66 5.46
CA LEU A 138 30.20 14.62 4.50
C LEU A 138 30.68 13.22 4.94
N ILE A 139 31.92 13.07 5.41
CA ILE A 139 32.44 11.80 5.93
C ILE A 139 31.62 11.34 7.14
N ILE A 140 31.37 12.23 8.11
CA ILE A 140 30.57 11.91 9.30
C ILE A 140 29.16 11.49 8.86
N SER A 141 28.56 12.19 7.89
CA SER A 141 27.23 11.86 7.37
C SER A 141 27.19 10.46 6.75
N MET A 142 28.19 10.11 5.93
CA MET A 142 28.30 8.76 5.35
C MET A 142 28.45 7.69 6.44
N LEU A 143 29.29 7.92 7.45
CA LEU A 143 29.49 6.98 8.56
C LEU A 143 28.21 6.78 9.39
N VAL A 144 27.48 7.87 9.66
CA VAL A 144 26.19 7.79 10.40
C VAL A 144 25.16 7.05 9.56
N LYS A 145 25.01 7.32 8.26
CA LYS A 145 24.08 6.60 7.38
C LYS A 145 24.45 5.12 7.24
N LEU A 146 25.72 4.81 7.11
CA LEU A 146 26.20 3.43 7.09
C LEU A 146 25.86 2.69 8.40
N TRP A 147 26.10 3.36 9.53
CA TRP A 147 25.72 2.83 10.84
C TRP A 147 24.19 2.63 10.95
N MET A 148 23.38 3.59 10.48
CA MET A 148 21.92 3.48 10.45
C MET A 148 21.48 2.28 9.61
N GLY A 149 22.07 2.07 8.43
CA GLY A 149 21.79 0.92 7.58
C GLY A 149 22.05 -0.41 8.28
N PHE A 150 23.20 -0.58 8.96
CA PHE A 150 23.47 -1.78 9.73
C PHE A 150 22.56 -1.93 10.95
N PHE A 151 22.23 -0.82 11.62
CA PHE A 151 21.35 -0.81 12.79
C PHE A 151 19.93 -1.27 12.41
N THR A 152 19.34 -0.67 11.35
CA THR A 152 17.99 -1.01 10.87
C THR A 152 17.92 -2.41 10.28
N ALA A 153 18.98 -2.88 9.58
CA ALA A 153 19.07 -4.25 9.10
C ALA A 153 19.09 -5.28 10.25
N ASP A 154 19.85 -5.02 11.32
CA ASP A 154 19.90 -5.91 12.48
C ASP A 154 18.55 -5.93 13.24
N VAL A 155 17.93 -4.77 13.43
CA VAL A 155 16.57 -4.71 14.02
C VAL A 155 15.56 -5.42 13.12
N GLY A 156 15.57 -5.15 11.81
CA GLY A 156 14.66 -5.77 10.83
C GLY A 156 14.71 -7.29 10.85
N LYS A 157 15.92 -7.86 10.88
CA LYS A 157 16.12 -9.32 11.02
C LYS A 157 15.56 -9.88 12.33
N ARG A 158 15.73 -9.16 13.44
CA ARG A 158 15.27 -9.62 14.77
C ARG A 158 13.75 -9.62 14.91
N ILE A 159 13.09 -8.63 14.34
CA ILE A 159 11.62 -8.48 14.43
C ILE A 159 10.87 -9.01 13.20
N GLY A 160 11.58 -9.51 12.19
CA GLY A 160 10.96 -9.99 10.94
C GLY A 160 10.23 -8.87 10.17
N SER A 161 10.79 -7.63 10.14
CA SER A 161 10.15 -6.47 9.53
C SER A 161 10.77 -6.14 8.18
N SER A 162 9.98 -6.27 7.11
CA SER A 162 10.34 -5.83 5.75
C SER A 162 10.57 -4.33 5.67
N THR A 163 9.78 -3.54 6.40
CA THR A 163 9.92 -2.08 6.48
C THR A 163 11.28 -1.65 7.02
N MET A 164 11.77 -2.32 8.08
CA MET A 164 13.12 -2.05 8.61
C MET A 164 14.22 -2.47 7.64
N SER A 165 14.00 -3.53 6.87
CA SER A 165 14.94 -3.97 5.83
C SER A 165 14.99 -2.98 4.64
N ALA A 166 13.83 -2.42 4.27
CA ALA A 166 13.75 -1.36 3.26
C ALA A 166 14.47 -0.08 3.73
N ALA A 167 14.25 0.35 4.98
CA ALA A 167 14.96 1.50 5.57
C ALA A 167 16.48 1.30 5.66
N ALA A 168 16.94 0.05 5.80
CA ALA A 168 18.36 -0.27 5.73
C ALA A 168 18.93 -0.09 4.33
N ALA A 169 18.23 -0.56 3.29
CA ALA A 169 18.63 -0.39 1.90
C ALA A 169 18.64 1.09 1.50
N ASP A 170 17.65 1.85 1.93
CA ASP A 170 17.56 3.30 1.72
C ASP A 170 18.76 4.04 2.33
N SER A 171 19.07 3.77 3.60
CA SER A 171 20.27 4.35 4.27
C SER A 171 21.58 4.03 3.56
N ILE A 172 21.72 2.85 2.94
CA ILE A 172 22.91 2.49 2.15
C ILE A 172 22.93 3.25 0.82
N SER A 173 21.79 3.43 0.17
CA SER A 173 21.66 4.24 -1.05
C SER A 173 22.07 5.70 -0.81
N ASP A 174 21.73 6.25 0.34
CA ASP A 174 22.12 7.59 0.76
C ASP A 174 23.66 7.74 0.94
N VAL A 175 24.33 6.67 1.39
CA VAL A 175 25.80 6.67 1.45
C VAL A 175 26.39 6.83 0.04
N ALA A 176 25.81 6.19 -0.97
CA ALA A 176 26.29 6.33 -2.36
C ALA A 176 26.02 7.74 -2.90
N ALA A 177 24.84 8.31 -2.62
CA ALA A 177 24.49 9.68 -3.04
C ALA A 177 25.40 10.72 -2.39
N THR A 178 25.56 10.69 -1.05
CA THR A 178 26.48 11.58 -0.31
C THR A 178 27.94 11.35 -0.75
N GLY A 179 28.30 10.10 -1.10
CA GLY A 179 29.61 9.73 -1.65
C GLY A 179 29.94 10.42 -2.97
N ALA A 180 28.96 10.53 -3.86
CA ALA A 180 29.13 11.29 -5.13
C ALA A 180 29.41 12.78 -4.86
N ILE A 181 28.67 13.37 -3.91
CA ILE A 181 28.87 14.76 -3.49
C ILE A 181 30.26 14.93 -2.84
N PHE A 182 30.69 13.98 -2.01
CA PHE A 182 31.99 13.98 -1.38
C PHE A 182 33.13 13.95 -2.43
N ILE A 183 33.01 13.05 -3.42
CA ILE A 183 33.99 12.97 -4.51
C ILE A 183 34.07 14.31 -5.27
N SER A 184 32.93 14.91 -5.63
CA SER A 184 32.89 16.24 -6.25
C SER A 184 33.59 17.29 -5.40
N SER A 185 33.33 17.26 -4.09
CA SER A 185 33.92 18.22 -3.14
C SER A 185 35.46 18.04 -3.00
N VAL A 186 35.93 16.79 -3.04
CA VAL A 186 37.37 16.48 -3.04
C VAL A 186 38.03 16.99 -4.33
N LEU A 187 37.40 16.76 -5.49
CA LEU A 187 37.92 17.27 -6.79
C LEU A 187 37.97 18.80 -6.80
N GLY A 188 36.94 19.46 -6.25
CA GLY A 188 36.96 20.93 -6.12
C GLY A 188 38.05 21.42 -5.18
N TYR A 189 38.24 20.76 -4.02
CA TYR A 189 39.19 21.20 -3.00
C TYR A 189 40.67 21.01 -3.44
N PHE A 190 41.01 19.88 -4.05
CA PHE A 190 42.41 19.55 -4.37
C PHE A 190 42.81 19.91 -5.80
N PHE A 191 41.85 19.93 -6.74
CA PHE A 191 42.17 20.09 -8.18
C PHE A 191 41.52 21.32 -8.81
N ASP A 192 40.75 22.11 -8.02
CA ASP A 192 39.99 23.28 -8.50
C ASP A 192 39.02 22.95 -9.66
N ILE A 193 38.51 21.70 -9.68
CA ILE A 193 37.54 21.23 -10.66
C ILE A 193 36.12 21.45 -10.09
N ASN A 194 35.41 22.44 -10.60
CA ASN A 194 34.05 22.73 -10.17
C ASN A 194 33.03 21.98 -11.02
N ILE A 195 32.51 20.86 -10.48
CA ILE A 195 31.39 20.09 -11.06
C ILE A 195 30.16 20.16 -10.17
N ASP A 196 30.12 21.01 -9.16
CA ASP A 196 29.04 21.11 -8.16
C ASP A 196 27.67 21.35 -8.81
N GLY A 197 27.59 22.18 -9.85
CA GLY A 197 26.33 22.43 -10.56
C GLY A 197 25.71 21.17 -11.17
N TYR A 198 26.50 20.29 -11.77
CA TYR A 198 26.02 19.02 -12.36
C TYR A 198 25.59 18.03 -11.28
N ILE A 199 26.39 17.90 -10.22
CA ILE A 199 26.06 17.02 -9.08
C ILE A 199 24.82 17.57 -8.35
N SER A 200 24.72 18.89 -8.20
CA SER A 200 23.54 19.56 -7.63
C SER A 200 22.27 19.26 -8.42
N LEU A 201 22.33 19.32 -9.74
CA LEU A 201 21.19 19.01 -10.60
C LEU A 201 20.77 17.54 -10.44
N ALA A 202 21.74 16.61 -10.43
CA ALA A 202 21.45 15.21 -10.21
C ALA A 202 20.80 14.97 -8.82
N ALA A 203 21.33 15.61 -7.77
CA ALA A 203 20.78 15.52 -6.42
C ALA A 203 19.37 16.14 -6.32
N ALA A 204 19.12 17.29 -6.96
CA ALA A 204 17.81 17.93 -6.99
C ALA A 204 16.78 17.07 -7.74
N LEU A 205 17.16 16.45 -8.86
CA LEU A 205 16.30 15.51 -9.58
C LEU A 205 15.98 14.27 -8.74
N PHE A 206 16.92 13.78 -7.94
CA PHE A 206 16.68 12.69 -7.01
C PHE A 206 15.68 13.07 -5.92
N VAL A 207 15.79 14.29 -5.35
CA VAL A 207 14.81 14.84 -4.38
C VAL A 207 13.41 14.93 -5.00
N LEU A 208 13.30 15.39 -6.24
CA LEU A 208 12.02 15.45 -6.97
C LEU A 208 11.44 14.06 -7.21
N TYR A 209 12.27 13.10 -7.61
CA TYR A 209 11.85 11.71 -7.80
C TYR A 209 11.33 11.10 -6.49
N SER A 210 12.05 11.31 -5.38
CA SER A 210 11.63 10.86 -4.06
C SER A 210 10.29 11.49 -3.62
N GLY A 211 10.13 12.81 -3.79
CA GLY A 211 8.88 13.51 -3.49
C GLY A 211 7.69 13.01 -4.31
N ILE A 212 7.88 12.72 -5.60
CA ILE A 212 6.85 12.09 -6.45
C ILE A 212 6.53 10.68 -5.96
N GLY A 213 7.55 9.92 -5.53
CA GLY A 213 7.39 8.59 -4.93
C GLY A 213 6.43 8.65 -3.74
N ILE A 214 6.70 9.54 -2.77
CA ILE A 214 5.85 9.72 -1.58
C ILE A 214 4.40 10.05 -1.98
N ILE A 215 4.19 10.91 -2.97
CA ILE A 215 2.83 11.23 -3.46
C ILE A 215 2.14 9.97 -3.99
N ARG A 216 2.81 9.18 -4.80
CA ARG A 216 2.24 7.94 -5.37
C ARG A 216 1.86 6.94 -4.28
N ASP A 217 2.75 6.74 -3.30
CA ASP A 217 2.54 5.79 -2.19
C ASP A 217 1.37 6.19 -1.29
N VAL A 218 1.09 7.50 -1.19
CA VAL A 218 0.00 8.02 -0.37
C VAL A 218 -1.33 8.10 -1.15
N MET A 219 -1.26 8.36 -2.45
CA MET A 219 -2.47 8.51 -3.28
C MET A 219 -3.22 7.20 -3.47
N GLY A 220 -2.53 6.06 -3.60
CA GLY A 220 -3.15 4.74 -3.70
C GLY A 220 -4.15 4.48 -2.57
N PRO A 221 -3.69 4.43 -1.29
CA PRO A 221 -4.57 4.24 -0.14
C PRO A 221 -5.66 5.31 0.03
N LEU A 222 -5.39 6.58 -0.34
CA LEU A 222 -6.40 7.63 -0.27
C LEU A 222 -7.53 7.45 -1.28
N LEU A 223 -7.21 7.01 -2.49
CA LEU A 223 -8.18 6.73 -3.56
C LEU A 223 -8.90 5.39 -3.37
N GLY A 224 -8.38 4.51 -2.52
CA GLY A 224 -8.92 3.17 -2.31
C GLY A 224 -8.30 2.19 -3.28
N GLU A 225 -7.00 1.93 -3.15
CA GLU A 225 -6.32 0.90 -3.92
C GLU A 225 -6.88 -0.50 -3.61
N ALA A 226 -6.76 -1.39 -4.59
CA ALA A 226 -7.16 -2.78 -4.44
C ALA A 226 -6.41 -3.45 -3.27
N PRO A 227 -7.09 -4.33 -2.51
CA PRO A 227 -6.47 -5.03 -1.40
C PRO A 227 -5.34 -5.94 -1.89
N ASN A 228 -4.41 -6.26 -1.00
CA ASN A 228 -3.38 -7.25 -1.27
C ASN A 228 -4.02 -8.63 -1.47
N ARG A 229 -3.61 -9.35 -2.52
CA ARG A 229 -4.13 -10.68 -2.84
C ARG A 229 -4.03 -11.66 -1.68
N GLU A 230 -2.91 -11.64 -0.94
CA GLU A 230 -2.72 -12.47 0.25
C GLU A 230 -3.82 -12.25 1.30
N THR A 231 -4.27 -11.01 1.50
CA THR A 231 -5.35 -10.65 2.44
C THR A 231 -6.68 -11.21 1.98
N VAL A 232 -6.97 -11.15 0.68
CA VAL A 232 -8.21 -11.69 0.10
C VAL A 232 -8.23 -13.21 0.19
N ASP A 233 -7.12 -13.87 -0.13
CA ASP A 233 -6.97 -15.33 -0.06
C ASP A 233 -7.11 -15.83 1.39
N GLU A 234 -6.52 -15.12 2.37
CA GLU A 234 -6.63 -15.47 3.79
C GLU A 234 -8.06 -15.29 4.29
N LEU A 235 -8.72 -14.17 3.95
CA LEU A 235 -10.12 -13.91 4.28
C LEU A 235 -11.02 -15.04 3.72
N SER A 236 -10.86 -15.36 2.43
CA SER A 236 -11.65 -16.41 1.75
C SER A 236 -11.41 -17.77 2.37
N THR A 237 -10.17 -18.14 2.64
CA THR A 237 -9.84 -19.43 3.27
C THR A 237 -10.47 -19.56 4.66
N LEU A 238 -10.44 -18.51 5.45
CA LEU A 238 -11.03 -18.51 6.79
C LEU A 238 -12.56 -18.64 6.74
N LEU A 239 -13.21 -17.86 5.88
CA LEU A 239 -14.67 -17.89 5.75
C LEU A 239 -15.17 -19.22 5.21
N LEU A 240 -14.53 -19.79 4.18
CA LEU A 240 -14.88 -21.10 3.62
C LEU A 240 -14.60 -22.27 4.59
N SER A 241 -13.90 -22.05 5.70
CA SER A 241 -13.71 -23.05 6.74
C SER A 241 -14.93 -23.25 7.66
N TYR A 242 -15.91 -22.34 7.59
CA TYR A 242 -17.14 -22.46 8.36
C TYR A 242 -18.12 -23.42 7.67
N ASP A 243 -18.58 -24.42 8.43
CA ASP A 243 -19.59 -25.35 7.95
C ASP A 243 -20.92 -24.61 7.72
N GLY A 244 -21.40 -24.61 6.48
CA GLY A 244 -22.58 -23.88 6.03
C GLY A 244 -22.30 -22.73 5.06
N ILE A 245 -21.07 -22.23 4.94
CA ILE A 245 -20.66 -21.32 3.87
C ILE A 245 -20.15 -22.17 2.70
N ILE A 246 -20.85 -22.12 1.57
CA ILE A 246 -20.56 -22.96 0.40
C ILE A 246 -19.84 -22.21 -0.72
N GLY A 247 -19.86 -20.87 -0.68
CA GLY A 247 -19.18 -20.00 -1.63
C GLY A 247 -19.05 -18.60 -1.12
N LEU A 248 -18.19 -17.80 -1.78
CA LEU A 248 -17.98 -16.39 -1.49
C LEU A 248 -17.87 -15.62 -2.81
N HIS A 249 -18.48 -14.44 -2.85
CA HIS A 249 -18.33 -13.49 -3.96
C HIS A 249 -18.46 -12.05 -3.44
N ASP A 250 -18.25 -11.05 -4.31
CA ASP A 250 -18.34 -9.62 -4.03
C ASP A 250 -17.52 -9.19 -2.81
N ILE A 251 -16.29 -9.70 -2.72
CA ILE A 251 -15.38 -9.34 -1.65
C ILE A 251 -14.86 -7.93 -1.89
N LEU A 252 -15.23 -6.99 -1.02
CA LEU A 252 -14.77 -5.61 -1.02
C LEU A 252 -14.00 -5.34 0.27
N ILE A 253 -12.79 -4.82 0.13
CA ILE A 253 -11.93 -4.47 1.27
C ILE A 253 -11.51 -3.01 1.13
N HIS A 254 -11.83 -2.19 2.13
CA HIS A 254 -11.54 -0.76 2.15
C HIS A 254 -10.58 -0.43 3.28
N SER A 255 -9.52 0.32 2.98
CA SER A 255 -8.61 0.86 3.98
C SER A 255 -8.98 2.30 4.34
N TYR A 256 -9.21 2.55 5.62
CA TYR A 256 -9.37 3.89 6.18
C TYR A 256 -8.10 4.38 6.90
N GLY A 257 -6.96 3.79 6.54
CA GLY A 257 -5.66 4.08 7.11
C GLY A 257 -5.09 2.91 7.92
N PRO A 258 -3.88 3.02 8.43
CA PRO A 258 -3.21 1.94 9.14
C PRO A 258 -4.04 1.37 10.30
N GLY A 259 -4.27 0.06 10.29
CA GLY A 259 -5.04 -0.64 11.32
C GLY A 259 -6.54 -0.37 11.32
N LYS A 260 -7.10 0.22 10.26
CA LYS A 260 -8.53 0.45 10.09
C LYS A 260 -9.00 -0.06 8.73
N THR A 261 -9.34 -1.32 8.67
CA THR A 261 -9.85 -1.99 7.47
C THR A 261 -11.32 -2.35 7.66
N ILE A 262 -12.11 -2.14 6.63
CA ILE A 262 -13.51 -2.55 6.56
C ILE A 262 -13.65 -3.46 5.37
N ALA A 263 -14.27 -4.61 5.56
CA ALA A 263 -14.53 -5.58 4.51
C ALA A 263 -16.01 -5.97 4.48
N SER A 264 -16.50 -6.22 3.29
CA SER A 264 -17.78 -6.89 3.06
C SER A 264 -17.60 -8.01 2.07
N ALA A 265 -18.34 -9.07 2.24
CA ALA A 265 -18.39 -10.18 1.29
C ALA A 265 -19.80 -10.78 1.28
N HIS A 266 -20.15 -11.44 0.20
CA HIS A 266 -21.34 -12.23 0.08
C HIS A 266 -21.00 -13.69 0.40
N ALA A 267 -21.73 -14.29 1.34
CA ALA A 267 -21.56 -15.68 1.76
C ALA A 267 -22.72 -16.51 1.23
N GLU A 268 -22.44 -17.42 0.33
CA GLU A 268 -23.42 -18.35 -0.20
C GLU A 268 -23.76 -19.42 0.85
N VAL A 269 -25.02 -19.59 1.13
CA VAL A 269 -25.54 -20.60 2.06
C VAL A 269 -26.69 -21.40 1.42
N ARG A 270 -27.01 -22.57 1.94
CA ARG A 270 -28.14 -23.36 1.40
C ARG A 270 -29.47 -22.67 1.67
N ALA A 271 -30.34 -22.57 0.67
CA ALA A 271 -31.67 -21.97 0.81
C ALA A 271 -32.62 -22.74 1.74
N ASP A 272 -32.37 -24.04 1.95
CA ASP A 272 -33.15 -24.92 2.83
C ASP A 272 -32.61 -24.97 4.27
N CYS A 273 -31.64 -24.13 4.62
CA CYS A 273 -31.07 -24.09 5.97
C CYS A 273 -32.00 -23.48 7.01
N ASP A 274 -31.77 -23.78 8.29
CA ASP A 274 -32.40 -23.06 9.38
C ASP A 274 -31.86 -21.62 9.45
N LEU A 275 -32.74 -20.65 9.18
CA LEU A 275 -32.38 -19.24 9.08
C LEU A 275 -31.71 -18.71 10.36
N LEU A 276 -32.21 -19.07 11.55
CA LEU A 276 -31.68 -18.56 12.81
C LEU A 276 -30.29 -19.14 13.09
N HIS A 277 -30.15 -20.44 12.88
CA HIS A 277 -28.88 -21.14 13.07
C HIS A 277 -27.78 -20.64 12.08
N THR A 278 -28.19 -20.47 10.83
CA THR A 278 -27.26 -19.95 9.79
C THR A 278 -26.87 -18.52 10.06
N HIS A 279 -27.81 -17.66 10.48
CA HIS A 279 -27.47 -16.29 10.85
C HIS A 279 -26.51 -16.23 12.05
N GLU A 280 -26.70 -17.08 13.07
CA GLU A 280 -25.76 -17.16 14.22
C GLU A 280 -24.37 -17.62 13.79
N MET A 281 -24.26 -18.53 12.82
CA MET A 281 -23.00 -18.96 12.24
C MET A 281 -22.31 -17.81 11.47
N ILE A 282 -23.06 -17.08 10.64
CA ILE A 282 -22.55 -15.90 9.90
C ILE A 282 -22.07 -14.83 10.87
N ASP A 283 -22.84 -14.46 11.90
CA ASP A 283 -22.47 -13.47 12.91
C ASP A 283 -21.20 -13.88 13.67
N ARG A 284 -21.05 -15.17 13.96
CA ARG A 284 -19.84 -15.71 14.56
C ARG A 284 -18.64 -15.62 13.60
N ALA A 285 -18.82 -15.95 12.31
CA ALA A 285 -17.78 -15.84 11.29
C ALA A 285 -17.32 -14.39 11.11
N GLU A 286 -18.26 -13.43 11.01
CA GLU A 286 -17.95 -11.99 10.97
C GLU A 286 -17.03 -11.56 12.13
N ARG A 287 -17.39 -11.96 13.33
CA ARG A 287 -16.68 -11.56 14.55
C ARG A 287 -15.30 -12.22 14.64
N GLU A 288 -15.22 -13.55 14.53
CA GLU A 288 -13.99 -14.30 14.72
C GLU A 288 -12.97 -14.02 13.61
N VAL A 289 -13.41 -13.97 12.35
CA VAL A 289 -12.51 -13.65 11.22
C VAL A 289 -12.12 -12.19 11.23
N GLY A 290 -13.08 -11.30 11.53
CA GLY A 290 -12.82 -9.87 11.68
C GLY A 290 -11.78 -9.57 12.77
N GLU A 291 -11.88 -10.20 13.95
CA GLU A 291 -10.89 -10.07 15.02
C GLU A 291 -9.53 -10.64 14.62
N LYS A 292 -9.51 -11.81 13.97
CA LYS A 292 -8.27 -12.46 13.54
C LYS A 292 -7.49 -11.64 12.52
N LEU A 293 -8.19 -11.04 11.54
CA LEU A 293 -7.58 -10.23 10.48
C LEU A 293 -7.48 -8.73 10.84
N GLY A 294 -8.01 -8.31 11.98
CA GLY A 294 -7.99 -6.92 12.42
C GLY A 294 -8.84 -5.99 11.55
N MET A 295 -9.97 -6.48 11.04
CA MET A 295 -10.89 -5.73 10.18
C MET A 295 -12.32 -5.76 10.70
N LEU A 296 -13.10 -4.73 10.34
CA LEU A 296 -14.56 -4.75 10.52
C LEU A 296 -15.15 -5.48 9.32
N LEU A 297 -15.60 -6.72 9.55
CA LEU A 297 -16.17 -7.57 8.51
C LEU A 297 -17.69 -7.55 8.57
N THR A 298 -18.35 -7.48 7.41
CA THR A 298 -19.79 -7.66 7.24
C THR A 298 -20.03 -8.69 6.15
N LEU A 299 -20.86 -9.71 6.46
CA LEU A 299 -21.21 -10.76 5.52
C LEU A 299 -22.69 -10.63 5.12
N HIS A 300 -22.92 -10.48 3.83
CA HIS A 300 -24.25 -10.64 3.27
C HIS A 300 -24.54 -12.12 3.04
N MET A 301 -25.66 -12.62 3.56
CA MET A 301 -26.03 -14.01 3.42
C MET A 301 -26.86 -14.22 2.15
N ASP A 302 -26.35 -15.00 1.19
CA ASP A 302 -27.01 -15.31 -0.07
C ASP A 302 -27.49 -16.75 -0.12
N PRO A 303 -28.81 -16.99 0.00
CA PRO A 303 -29.39 -18.34 -0.05
C PRO A 303 -29.35 -18.89 -1.49
N ILE A 304 -28.71 -20.05 -1.67
CA ILE A 304 -28.64 -20.75 -2.96
C ILE A 304 -29.47 -22.04 -2.93
N GLU A 305 -30.33 -22.23 -3.94
CA GLU A 305 -31.02 -23.48 -4.15
C GLU A 305 -30.09 -24.56 -4.69
N THR A 306 -29.69 -25.52 -3.86
CA THR A 306 -28.80 -26.63 -4.24
C THR A 306 -29.58 -27.87 -4.73
N ASP A 307 -30.82 -28.06 -4.31
CA ASP A 307 -31.60 -29.25 -4.56
C ASP A 307 -32.54 -29.14 -5.78
N ASN A 308 -32.48 -28.05 -6.54
CA ASN A 308 -33.25 -27.84 -7.76
C ASN A 308 -32.54 -28.37 -8.99
N ALA A 309 -32.80 -29.62 -9.39
CA ALA A 309 -32.16 -30.26 -10.54
C ALA A 309 -32.29 -29.47 -11.84
N LYS A 310 -33.40 -28.75 -12.04
CA LYS A 310 -33.61 -27.90 -13.23
C LYS A 310 -32.70 -26.67 -13.20
N LEU A 311 -32.60 -26.04 -12.03
CA LEU A 311 -31.70 -24.87 -11.85
C LEU A 311 -30.26 -25.29 -12.04
N THR A 312 -29.81 -26.38 -11.41
CA THR A 312 -28.45 -26.91 -11.52
C THR A 312 -28.10 -27.23 -12.97
N ALA A 313 -28.95 -27.98 -13.68
CA ALA A 313 -28.75 -28.32 -15.08
C ALA A 313 -28.71 -27.05 -15.99
N THR A 314 -29.53 -26.05 -15.68
CA THR A 314 -29.52 -24.79 -16.44
C THR A 314 -28.26 -23.99 -16.15
N ARG A 315 -27.85 -23.88 -14.89
CA ARG A 315 -26.60 -23.21 -14.47
C ARG A 315 -25.39 -23.82 -15.19
N GLU A 316 -25.28 -25.15 -15.22
CA GLU A 316 -24.18 -25.83 -15.92
C GLU A 316 -24.16 -25.56 -17.43
N ARG A 317 -25.33 -25.48 -18.07
CA ARG A 317 -25.43 -25.15 -19.51
C ARG A 317 -25.01 -23.72 -19.78
N ILE A 318 -25.41 -22.77 -18.92
CA ILE A 318 -25.00 -21.36 -19.01
C ILE A 318 -23.50 -21.22 -18.74
N ALA A 319 -22.95 -21.90 -17.72
CA ALA A 319 -21.53 -21.95 -17.42
C ALA A 319 -20.71 -22.35 -18.65
N LYS A 320 -21.05 -23.45 -19.28
CA LYS A 320 -20.38 -23.92 -20.51
C LYS A 320 -20.50 -22.92 -21.67
N ALA A 321 -21.63 -22.24 -21.78
CA ALA A 321 -21.81 -21.22 -22.81
C ALA A 321 -20.93 -19.99 -22.56
N ILE A 322 -20.81 -19.55 -21.30
CA ILE A 322 -19.92 -18.45 -20.90
C ILE A 322 -18.47 -18.81 -21.15
N GLU A 323 -18.02 -19.98 -20.69
CA GLU A 323 -16.66 -20.50 -20.91
C GLU A 323 -16.30 -20.58 -22.41
N GLY A 324 -17.27 -20.96 -23.24
CA GLY A 324 -17.10 -20.99 -24.70
C GLY A 324 -17.09 -19.61 -25.37
N ILE A 325 -17.57 -18.57 -24.69
CA ILE A 325 -17.55 -17.18 -25.16
C ILE A 325 -16.22 -16.53 -24.75
N ASP A 326 -15.87 -16.60 -23.47
CA ASP A 326 -14.62 -16.09 -22.92
C ASP A 326 -14.31 -16.81 -21.61
N SER A 327 -13.18 -17.52 -21.57
CA SER A 327 -12.75 -18.30 -20.40
C SER A 327 -12.27 -17.45 -19.21
N ALA A 328 -12.05 -16.15 -19.43
CA ALA A 328 -11.70 -15.19 -18.38
C ALA A 328 -12.92 -14.60 -17.68
N VAL A 329 -14.12 -14.88 -18.16
CA VAL A 329 -15.38 -14.41 -17.57
C VAL A 329 -15.98 -15.50 -16.69
N HIS A 330 -16.27 -15.12 -15.44
CA HIS A 330 -16.94 -15.96 -14.47
C HIS A 330 -18.34 -15.42 -14.20
N PHE A 331 -19.20 -16.19 -13.52
CA PHE A 331 -20.51 -15.70 -13.11
C PHE A 331 -20.90 -16.26 -11.75
N HIS A 332 -21.70 -15.49 -11.01
CA HIS A 332 -22.21 -15.84 -9.69
C HIS A 332 -23.67 -15.38 -9.51
N ASP A 333 -24.24 -15.64 -8.36
CA ASP A 333 -25.62 -15.27 -7.96
C ASP A 333 -26.69 -15.71 -8.99
N PHE A 334 -26.52 -16.94 -9.53
CA PHE A 334 -27.42 -17.46 -10.56
C PHE A 334 -28.77 -17.84 -9.98
N ARG A 335 -29.80 -17.11 -10.37
CA ARG A 335 -31.20 -17.32 -9.98
C ARG A 335 -32.07 -17.51 -11.18
N MET A 336 -33.10 -18.37 -11.04
CA MET A 336 -34.05 -18.66 -12.08
C MET A 336 -35.47 -18.37 -11.61
N VAL A 337 -36.14 -17.41 -12.26
CA VAL A 337 -37.52 -17.03 -11.94
C VAL A 337 -38.43 -17.44 -13.10
N SER A 338 -39.21 -18.49 -12.88
CA SER A 338 -40.16 -19.02 -13.89
C SER A 338 -41.42 -18.18 -13.93
N GLY A 339 -41.74 -17.60 -15.09
CA GLY A 339 -43.00 -16.93 -15.38
C GLY A 339 -43.89 -17.78 -16.31
N GLU A 340 -45.11 -17.30 -16.64
CA GLU A 340 -46.04 -18.02 -17.49
C GLU A 340 -45.55 -18.25 -18.94
N LYS A 341 -44.79 -17.29 -19.51
CA LYS A 341 -44.31 -17.33 -20.90
C LYS A 341 -42.79 -17.34 -21.03
N ASN A 342 -42.08 -16.82 -20.05
CA ASN A 342 -40.63 -16.68 -20.05
C ASN A 342 -40.08 -17.13 -18.71
N THR A 343 -38.80 -17.55 -18.72
CA THR A 343 -38.01 -17.81 -17.53
C THR A 343 -36.90 -16.79 -17.47
N ASN A 344 -36.85 -15.95 -16.44
CA ASN A 344 -35.78 -15.01 -16.23
C ASN A 344 -34.58 -15.72 -15.58
N LEU A 345 -33.43 -15.61 -16.21
CA LEU A 345 -32.15 -16.00 -15.67
C LEU A 345 -31.48 -14.72 -15.17
N ILE A 346 -31.30 -14.62 -13.86
CA ILE A 346 -30.71 -13.46 -13.19
C ILE A 346 -29.37 -13.91 -12.65
N PHE A 347 -28.31 -13.25 -13.05
CA PHE A 347 -26.94 -13.55 -12.59
C PHE A 347 -25.99 -12.41 -12.91
N ASP A 348 -24.89 -12.36 -12.21
CA ASP A 348 -23.85 -11.38 -12.39
C ASP A 348 -22.64 -12.03 -13.07
N ILE A 349 -22.03 -11.32 -14.03
CA ILE A 349 -20.81 -11.75 -14.69
C ILE A 349 -19.63 -10.90 -14.23
N VAL A 350 -18.53 -11.58 -13.93
CA VAL A 350 -17.28 -10.92 -13.54
C VAL A 350 -16.34 -10.89 -14.74
N VAL A 351 -15.96 -9.69 -15.12
CA VAL A 351 -15.01 -9.45 -16.21
C VAL A 351 -13.67 -8.93 -15.67
N PRO A 352 -12.54 -9.21 -16.36
CA PRO A 352 -11.25 -8.64 -15.98
C PRO A 352 -11.31 -7.11 -15.84
N SER A 353 -10.67 -6.54 -14.81
CA SER A 353 -10.69 -5.09 -14.53
C SER A 353 -10.16 -4.22 -15.67
N GLY A 354 -9.29 -4.77 -16.53
CA GLY A 354 -8.72 -4.08 -17.70
C GLY A 354 -9.60 -4.12 -18.97
N MET A 355 -10.74 -4.84 -18.95
CA MET A 355 -11.64 -4.93 -20.09
C MET A 355 -12.39 -3.60 -20.28
N ASP A 356 -12.50 -3.11 -21.52
CA ASP A 356 -13.28 -1.92 -21.78
C ASP A 356 -14.79 -2.18 -21.69
N GLU A 357 -15.58 -1.10 -21.56
CA GLU A 357 -17.02 -1.20 -21.33
C GLU A 357 -17.76 -1.73 -22.56
N ALA A 358 -17.28 -1.44 -23.77
CA ALA A 358 -17.89 -1.90 -25.02
C ALA A 358 -17.68 -3.42 -25.19
N ASP A 359 -16.51 -3.93 -24.85
CA ASP A 359 -16.21 -5.36 -24.89
C ASP A 359 -17.03 -6.13 -23.83
N ALA A 360 -17.14 -5.60 -22.61
CA ALA A 360 -17.94 -6.19 -21.53
C ALA A 360 -19.44 -6.26 -21.92
N GLU A 361 -20.02 -5.19 -22.46
CA GLU A 361 -21.40 -5.19 -22.97
C GLU A 361 -21.54 -6.13 -24.19
N GLY A 362 -20.52 -6.23 -25.05
CA GLY A 362 -20.49 -7.19 -26.14
C GLY A 362 -20.54 -8.65 -25.66
N ILE A 363 -19.81 -8.96 -24.57
CA ILE A 363 -19.86 -10.29 -23.94
C ILE A 363 -21.24 -10.56 -23.36
N LYS A 364 -21.83 -9.64 -22.62
CA LYS A 364 -23.17 -9.73 -22.07
C LYS A 364 -24.24 -10.06 -23.14
N LEU A 365 -24.18 -9.36 -24.29
CA LEU A 365 -25.07 -9.62 -25.40
C LEU A 365 -24.86 -11.02 -26.02
N ARG A 366 -23.62 -11.49 -26.11
CA ARG A 366 -23.29 -12.84 -26.61
C ARG A 366 -23.81 -13.91 -25.65
N ILE A 367 -23.69 -13.70 -24.33
CA ILE A 367 -24.21 -14.59 -23.30
C ILE A 367 -25.74 -14.64 -23.36
N ALA A 368 -26.42 -13.49 -23.46
CA ALA A 368 -27.87 -13.43 -23.56
C ALA A 368 -28.40 -14.15 -24.84
N LYS A 369 -27.66 -14.02 -25.97
CA LYS A 369 -27.98 -14.77 -27.19
C LYS A 369 -27.76 -16.27 -27.01
N ALA A 370 -26.64 -16.69 -26.42
CA ALA A 370 -26.37 -18.11 -26.16
C ALA A 370 -27.40 -18.73 -25.23
N ALA A 371 -27.83 -18.01 -24.20
CA ALA A 371 -28.93 -18.46 -23.33
C ALA A 371 -30.27 -18.63 -24.11
N HIS A 372 -30.59 -17.70 -24.98
CA HIS A 372 -31.78 -17.78 -25.84
C HIS A 372 -31.68 -18.97 -26.84
N ASP A 373 -30.50 -19.25 -27.35
CA ASP A 373 -30.27 -20.40 -28.26
C ASP A 373 -30.40 -21.76 -27.51
N ILE A 374 -30.10 -21.74 -26.17
CA ILE A 374 -30.34 -22.90 -25.31
C ILE A 374 -31.84 -23.16 -25.07
N ASP A 375 -32.60 -22.11 -24.78
CA ASP A 375 -34.05 -22.16 -24.63
C ASP A 375 -34.68 -20.81 -24.99
N PRO A 376 -35.54 -20.74 -26.02
CA PRO A 376 -36.15 -19.48 -26.44
C PRO A 376 -36.99 -18.76 -25.41
N THR A 377 -37.37 -19.43 -24.33
CA THR A 377 -38.09 -18.83 -23.19
C THR A 377 -37.18 -18.09 -22.24
N PHE A 378 -35.87 -18.30 -22.29
CA PHE A 378 -34.93 -17.64 -21.39
C PHE A 378 -34.76 -16.16 -21.71
N ARG A 379 -34.78 -15.35 -20.66
CA ARG A 379 -34.51 -13.92 -20.67
C ARG A 379 -33.45 -13.64 -19.61
N CYS A 380 -32.31 -13.15 -20.04
CA CYS A 380 -31.20 -12.86 -19.13
C CYS A 380 -31.32 -11.44 -18.57
N VAL A 381 -31.15 -11.33 -17.26
CA VAL A 381 -30.91 -10.10 -16.53
C VAL A 381 -29.49 -10.23 -15.99
N ILE A 382 -28.54 -9.56 -16.63
CA ILE A 382 -27.12 -9.72 -16.37
C ILE A 382 -26.56 -8.39 -15.85
N THR A 383 -25.96 -8.42 -14.67
CA THR A 383 -25.10 -7.34 -14.15
C THR A 383 -23.66 -7.61 -14.55
N ILE A 384 -22.87 -6.56 -14.77
CA ILE A 384 -21.45 -6.69 -15.06
C ILE A 384 -20.66 -6.18 -13.88
N ASP A 385 -19.88 -7.08 -13.24
CA ASP A 385 -18.95 -6.77 -12.19
C ASP A 385 -17.51 -6.84 -12.70
N ARG A 386 -16.60 -6.14 -12.05
CA ARG A 386 -15.20 -6.11 -12.41
C ARG A 386 -14.35 -6.77 -11.33
N ASP A 387 -13.49 -7.68 -11.74
CA ASP A 387 -12.53 -8.30 -10.84
C ASP A 387 -11.39 -7.31 -10.50
N TYR A 388 -11.51 -6.67 -9.34
CA TYR A 388 -10.47 -5.82 -8.78
C TYR A 388 -9.53 -6.57 -7.82
N THR A 389 -9.87 -7.80 -7.44
CA THR A 389 -9.14 -8.59 -6.45
C THR A 389 -8.23 -9.63 -7.07
N GLY A 390 -8.50 -10.01 -8.34
CA GLY A 390 -7.81 -11.10 -9.03
C GLY A 390 -8.11 -12.48 -8.45
N CYS A 391 -9.14 -12.62 -7.62
CA CYS A 391 -9.47 -13.84 -6.88
C CYS A 391 -10.75 -14.54 -7.36
N MET A 392 -11.45 -13.99 -8.34
CA MET A 392 -12.71 -14.56 -8.84
C MET A 392 -12.48 -15.56 -9.98
N GLY A 393 -11.89 -16.69 -9.62
CA GLY A 393 -11.63 -17.79 -10.56
C GLY A 393 -11.30 -19.06 -9.80
N GLY A 394 -12.24 -19.57 -9.04
CA GLY A 394 -12.13 -20.83 -8.32
C GLY A 394 -13.43 -21.59 -8.35
#